data_f81f2130f825b684f4dbdfafbd481b6b
#
_entry.id   f81f2130f825b684f4dbdfafbd481b6b
#
_cell.length_a   1.000
_cell.length_b   1.000
_cell.length_c   1.000
_cell.angle_alpha   90.00
_cell.angle_beta   90.00
_cell.angle_gamma   90.00
#
_symmetry.space_group_name_H-M   'P 1'
#
loop_
_entity.id
_entity.type
_entity.pdbx_description
1 polymer ?
#
loop_
_entity_poly.entity_id
_entity_poly.type
_entity_poly.pdbx_seq_one_letter_code
_entity_poly.pdbx_strand_id
1 'polypeptide(L)'
;MNREFWSDVLRSGAILGGVMALSYVFERYLLAFSDMALLKASAIYCIEWIVACVVFIWLLARLTRRRANALHEQMGATYSYLLSYILFASMLSGVLVGVAETLYISVMGYDIYITGLIGRIDQLQQMYIDMGISASDMAIFDQYTTQLRYMEQPSMVVTVFSQLQVYALMGCIPGFIIASVNSRRLRRMRQQK
;
A
#
# COMPACT_ATOMS: atom_id res chain seq x y z
N MET A 1 23.93 -7.25 11.61
CA MET A 1 23.45 -6.32 10.55
C MET A 1 24.13 -4.99 10.76
N ASN A 2 24.89 -4.50 9.77
CA ASN A 2 25.73 -3.31 9.88
C ASN A 2 24.92 -2.02 9.74
N ARG A 3 25.46 -0.89 10.21
CA ARG A 3 24.87 0.46 10.11
C ARG A 3 24.47 0.82 8.67
N GLU A 4 25.24 0.37 7.69
CA GLU A 4 24.96 0.57 6.26
C GLU A 4 23.67 -0.15 5.79
N PHE A 5 23.38 -1.34 6.33
CA PHE A 5 22.13 -2.07 6.01
C PHE A 5 20.91 -1.25 6.40
N TRP A 6 20.91 -0.73 7.63
CA TRP A 6 19.77 0.05 8.13
C TRP A 6 19.63 1.41 7.42
N SER A 7 20.74 2.07 7.09
CA SER A 7 20.72 3.30 6.30
C SER A 7 20.07 3.10 4.94
N ASP A 8 20.37 1.97 4.26
CA ASP A 8 19.80 1.67 2.95
C ASP A 8 18.34 1.22 3.04
N VAL A 9 17.97 0.47 4.07
CA VAL A 9 16.57 0.13 4.36
C VAL A 9 15.76 1.38 4.59
N LEU A 10 16.25 2.30 5.44
CA LEU A 10 15.58 3.57 5.71
C LEU A 10 15.39 4.41 4.45
N ARG A 11 16.44 4.56 3.64
CA ARG A 11 16.38 5.32 2.39
C ARG A 11 15.40 4.71 1.40
N SER A 12 15.45 3.39 1.24
CA SER A 12 14.60 2.69 0.27
C SER A 12 13.16 2.61 0.72
N GLY A 13 12.93 2.36 2.01
CA GLY A 13 11.60 2.39 2.60
C GLY A 13 10.98 3.79 2.57
N ALA A 14 11.79 4.85 2.75
CA ALA A 14 11.32 6.22 2.61
C ALA A 14 10.89 6.55 1.17
N ILE A 15 11.65 6.11 0.16
CA ILE A 15 11.28 6.30 -1.25
C ILE A 15 10.00 5.54 -1.58
N LEU A 16 9.93 4.25 -1.22
CA LEU A 16 8.73 3.43 -1.41
C LEU A 16 7.54 4.03 -0.67
N GLY A 17 7.71 4.32 0.61
CA GLY A 17 6.65 4.85 1.45
C GLY A 17 6.14 6.21 0.99
N GLY A 18 7.03 7.10 0.56
CA GLY A 18 6.64 8.41 0.03
C GLY A 18 5.77 8.29 -1.23
N VAL A 19 6.17 7.43 -2.18
CA VAL A 19 5.39 7.19 -3.41
C VAL A 19 4.05 6.56 -3.08
N MET A 20 4.03 5.54 -2.22
CA MET A 20 2.80 4.84 -1.85
C MET A 20 1.88 5.69 -0.97
N ALA A 21 2.42 6.57 -0.13
CA ALA A 21 1.62 7.50 0.65
C ALA A 21 0.88 8.52 -0.23
N LEU A 22 1.54 9.03 -1.29
CA LEU A 22 0.87 9.90 -2.27
C LEU A 22 -0.26 9.19 -3.01
N SER A 23 -0.02 7.95 -3.47
CA SER A 23 -1.02 7.09 -4.09
C SER A 23 -2.21 6.86 -3.15
N TYR A 24 -1.94 6.51 -1.90
CA TYR A 24 -2.96 6.25 -0.89
C TYR A 24 -3.81 7.49 -0.55
N VAL A 25 -3.20 8.67 -0.40
CA VAL A 25 -3.92 9.92 -0.17
C VAL A 25 -4.83 10.25 -1.37
N PHE A 26 -4.35 10.03 -2.59
CA PHE A 26 -5.15 10.21 -3.81
C PHE A 26 -6.35 9.25 -3.86
N GLU A 27 -6.14 7.98 -3.51
CA GLU A 27 -7.19 6.98 -3.38
C GLU A 27 -8.29 7.43 -2.39
N ARG A 28 -7.88 7.87 -1.21
CA ARG A 28 -8.83 8.34 -0.18
C ARG A 28 -9.59 9.59 -0.62
N TYR A 29 -8.93 10.49 -1.33
CA TYR A 29 -9.59 11.65 -1.92
C TYR A 29 -10.67 11.22 -2.93
N LEU A 30 -10.35 10.30 -3.83
CA LEU A 30 -11.32 9.80 -4.83
C LEU A 30 -12.54 9.16 -4.17
N LEU A 31 -12.34 8.37 -3.12
CA LEU A 31 -13.42 7.63 -2.48
C LEU A 31 -14.33 8.53 -1.63
N ALA A 32 -13.76 9.43 -0.84
CA ALA A 32 -14.53 10.16 0.16
C ALA A 32 -14.88 11.60 -0.22
N PHE A 33 -14.08 12.26 -1.07
CA PHE A 33 -14.19 13.70 -1.27
C PHE A 33 -14.45 14.13 -2.73
N SER A 34 -14.36 13.21 -3.71
CA SER A 34 -14.59 13.61 -5.10
C SER A 34 -16.08 13.67 -5.42
N ASP A 35 -16.49 14.67 -6.19
CA ASP A 35 -17.86 14.81 -6.71
C ASP A 35 -18.12 13.93 -7.96
N MET A 36 -17.19 13.03 -8.28
CA MET A 36 -17.33 12.16 -9.46
C MET A 36 -18.44 11.14 -9.26
N ALA A 37 -19.16 10.82 -10.34
CA ALA A 37 -20.09 9.70 -10.34
C ALA A 37 -19.38 8.40 -9.92
N LEU A 38 -20.06 7.57 -9.14
CA LEU A 38 -19.52 6.35 -8.53
C LEU A 38 -18.77 5.46 -9.53
N LEU A 39 -19.36 5.18 -10.70
CA LEU A 39 -18.72 4.33 -11.73
C LEU A 39 -17.39 4.88 -12.23
N LYS A 40 -17.30 6.20 -12.43
CA LYS A 40 -16.05 6.85 -12.85
C LYS A 40 -15.01 6.80 -11.73
N ALA A 41 -15.40 7.12 -10.50
CA ALA A 41 -14.52 7.06 -9.35
C ALA A 41 -13.99 5.64 -9.13
N SER A 42 -14.84 4.62 -9.21
CA SER A 42 -14.45 3.21 -9.06
C SER A 42 -13.52 2.74 -10.19
N ALA A 43 -13.75 3.15 -11.43
CA ALA A 43 -12.86 2.81 -12.53
C ALA A 43 -11.46 3.43 -12.35
N ILE A 44 -11.39 4.71 -11.97
CA ILE A 44 -10.11 5.38 -11.69
C ILE A 44 -9.41 4.71 -10.49
N TYR A 45 -10.15 4.39 -9.43
CA TYR A 45 -9.62 3.68 -8.28
C TYR A 45 -9.00 2.32 -8.65
N CYS A 46 -9.70 1.51 -9.46
CA CYS A 46 -9.16 0.22 -9.91
C CYS A 46 -7.87 0.38 -10.73
N ILE A 47 -7.84 1.35 -11.63
CA ILE A 47 -6.65 1.64 -12.45
C ILE A 47 -5.49 2.11 -11.55
N GLU A 48 -5.77 3.05 -10.65
CA GLU A 48 -4.80 3.59 -9.70
C GLU A 48 -4.20 2.48 -8.85
N TRP A 49 -5.02 1.60 -8.28
CA TRP A 49 -4.57 0.48 -7.46
C TRP A 49 -3.65 -0.48 -8.23
N ILE A 50 -3.99 -0.81 -9.49
CA ILE A 50 -3.13 -1.64 -10.35
C ILE A 50 -1.79 -0.94 -10.62
N VAL A 51 -1.83 0.35 -10.96
CA VAL A 51 -0.62 1.15 -11.21
C VAL A 51 0.24 1.23 -9.95
N ALA A 52 -0.37 1.48 -8.78
CA ALA A 52 0.33 1.52 -7.50
C ALA A 52 1.04 0.19 -7.19
N CYS A 53 0.37 -0.95 -7.37
CA CYS A 53 0.97 -2.27 -7.20
C CYS A 53 2.16 -2.50 -8.16
N VAL A 54 2.01 -2.14 -9.43
CA VAL A 54 3.08 -2.28 -10.43
C VAL A 54 4.27 -1.39 -10.08
N VAL A 55 4.02 -0.13 -9.71
CA VAL A 55 5.06 0.84 -9.31
C VAL A 55 5.77 0.36 -8.04
N PHE A 56 5.03 -0.15 -7.06
CA PHE A 56 5.61 -0.70 -5.83
C PHE A 56 6.57 -1.85 -6.13
N ILE A 57 6.13 -2.85 -6.89
CA ILE A 57 6.95 -4.02 -7.25
C ILE A 57 8.17 -3.61 -8.08
N TRP A 58 7.98 -2.71 -9.04
CA TRP A 58 9.06 -2.20 -9.89
C TRP A 58 10.11 -1.43 -9.09
N LEU A 59 9.69 -0.51 -8.20
CA LEU A 59 10.59 0.23 -7.32
C LEU A 59 11.35 -0.72 -6.39
N LEU A 60 10.63 -1.66 -5.77
CA LEU A 60 11.21 -2.65 -4.86
C LEU A 60 12.28 -3.49 -5.58
N ALA A 61 11.99 -3.97 -6.79
CA ALA A 61 12.94 -4.71 -7.61
C ALA A 61 14.16 -3.85 -8.00
N ARG A 62 13.93 -2.59 -8.40
CA ARG A 62 14.99 -1.66 -8.78
C ARG A 62 15.92 -1.33 -7.61
N LEU A 63 15.36 -1.03 -6.43
CA LEU A 63 16.12 -0.71 -5.22
C LEU A 63 16.92 -1.92 -4.73
N THR A 64 16.30 -3.10 -4.71
CA THR A 64 16.99 -4.36 -4.37
C THR A 64 18.13 -4.67 -5.33
N ARG A 65 17.92 -4.47 -6.63
CA ARG A 65 18.97 -4.66 -7.64
C ARG A 65 20.15 -3.70 -7.45
N ARG A 66 19.88 -2.43 -7.16
CA ARG A 66 20.94 -1.44 -6.83
C ARG A 66 21.73 -1.89 -5.63
N ARG A 67 21.07 -2.33 -4.57
CA ARG A 67 21.72 -2.82 -3.35
C ARG A 67 22.53 -4.09 -3.62
N ALA A 68 21.98 -5.05 -4.36
CA ALA A 68 22.67 -6.28 -4.75
C ALA A 68 23.96 -5.99 -5.54
N ASN A 69 23.93 -5.05 -6.47
CA ASN A 69 25.11 -4.68 -7.24
C ASN A 69 26.21 -4.01 -6.35
N ALA A 70 25.83 -3.13 -5.44
CA ALA A 70 26.77 -2.49 -4.51
C ALA A 70 27.44 -3.52 -3.57
N LEU A 71 26.72 -4.56 -3.15
CA LEU A 71 27.27 -5.60 -2.29
C LEU A 71 28.16 -6.62 -3.05
N HIS A 72 28.03 -6.71 -4.37
CA HIS A 72 28.83 -7.63 -5.17
C HIS A 72 30.33 -7.31 -5.06
N GLU A 73 30.67 -6.03 -4.91
CA GLU A 73 32.06 -5.57 -4.76
C GLU A 73 32.63 -5.90 -3.37
N GLN A 74 31.79 -6.05 -2.35
CA GLN A 74 32.25 -6.17 -0.97
C GLN A 74 32.28 -7.59 -0.40
N MET A 75 31.25 -8.44 -0.52
CA MET A 75 31.26 -9.81 0.01
C MET A 75 30.05 -10.68 -0.42
N GLY A 76 29.24 -10.23 -1.32
CA GLY A 76 28.14 -11.00 -1.88
C GLY A 76 26.87 -11.04 -1.03
N ALA A 77 25.85 -10.49 -1.61
CA ALA A 77 24.51 -10.58 -1.05
C ALA A 77 24.02 -12.03 -1.10
N THR A 78 23.69 -12.58 0.06
CA THR A 78 22.98 -13.85 0.16
C THR A 78 21.49 -13.64 -0.10
N TYR A 79 20.80 -14.71 -0.46
CA TYR A 79 19.33 -14.69 -0.61
C TYR A 79 18.63 -14.13 0.64
N SER A 80 18.99 -14.63 1.82
CA SER A 80 18.39 -14.19 3.09
C SER A 80 18.63 -12.70 3.36
N TYR A 81 19.81 -12.18 3.04
CA TYR A 81 20.11 -10.76 3.19
C TYR A 81 19.20 -9.90 2.31
N LEU A 82 19.04 -10.28 1.03
CA LEU A 82 18.17 -9.53 0.10
C LEU A 82 16.70 -9.63 0.50
N LEU A 83 16.25 -10.79 0.96
CA LEU A 83 14.89 -10.96 1.43
C LEU A 83 14.61 -10.12 2.67
N SER A 84 15.52 -10.12 3.66
CA SER A 84 15.39 -9.26 4.84
C SER A 84 15.35 -7.77 4.47
N TYR A 85 16.20 -7.35 3.53
CA TYR A 85 16.20 -5.97 3.03
C TYR A 85 14.85 -5.59 2.43
N ILE A 86 14.27 -6.45 1.59
CA ILE A 86 12.97 -6.24 0.95
C ILE A 86 11.87 -6.12 2.02
N LEU A 87 11.83 -7.06 2.97
CA LEU A 87 10.81 -7.07 4.02
C LEU A 87 10.87 -5.79 4.87
N PHE A 88 12.05 -5.41 5.36
CA PHE A 88 12.18 -4.21 6.19
C PHE A 88 11.88 -2.92 5.42
N ALA A 89 12.30 -2.83 4.15
CA ALA A 89 11.95 -1.68 3.31
C ALA A 89 10.43 -1.58 3.06
N SER A 90 9.76 -2.70 2.84
CA SER A 90 8.30 -2.76 2.68
C SER A 90 7.58 -2.42 3.98
N MET A 91 8.01 -2.96 5.13
CA MET A 91 7.44 -2.62 6.43
C MET A 91 7.55 -1.12 6.73
N LEU A 92 8.72 -0.52 6.47
CA LEU A 92 8.92 0.92 6.65
C LEU A 92 8.03 1.75 5.71
N SER A 93 7.83 1.27 4.47
CA SER A 93 6.86 1.87 3.54
C SER A 93 5.46 1.89 4.15
N GLY A 94 5.01 0.77 4.75
CA GLY A 94 3.72 0.68 5.44
C GLY A 94 3.60 1.64 6.61
N VAL A 95 4.66 1.80 7.41
CA VAL A 95 4.67 2.79 8.50
C VAL A 95 4.43 4.20 7.96
N LEU A 96 5.12 4.59 6.88
CA LEU A 96 4.96 5.93 6.29
C LEU A 96 3.56 6.13 5.69
N VAL A 97 3.00 5.12 5.05
CA VAL A 97 1.62 5.17 4.54
C VAL A 97 0.62 5.31 5.69
N GLY A 98 0.77 4.54 6.78
CA GLY A 98 -0.10 4.65 7.95
C GLY A 98 -0.03 6.01 8.65
N VAL A 99 1.17 6.60 8.72
CA VAL A 99 1.33 7.99 9.22
C VAL A 99 0.64 8.97 8.27
N ALA A 100 0.83 8.85 6.96
CA ALA A 100 0.21 9.73 5.97
C ALA A 100 -1.33 9.61 6.00
N GLU A 101 -1.88 8.40 6.14
CA GLU A 101 -3.31 8.16 6.32
C GLU A 101 -3.85 8.88 7.54
N THR A 102 -3.21 8.68 8.68
CA THR A 102 -3.66 9.32 9.94
C THR A 102 -3.62 10.83 9.84
N LEU A 103 -2.55 11.39 9.29
CA LEU A 103 -2.42 12.84 9.09
C LEU A 103 -3.48 13.37 8.14
N TYR A 104 -3.70 12.70 7.01
CA TYR A 104 -4.70 13.09 6.02
C TYR A 104 -6.10 13.13 6.63
N ILE A 105 -6.51 12.06 7.31
CA ILE A 105 -7.83 11.98 7.96
C ILE A 105 -7.96 13.02 9.07
N SER A 106 -6.90 13.28 9.85
CA SER A 106 -6.90 14.29 10.90
C SER A 106 -7.05 15.72 10.35
N VAL A 107 -6.45 16.00 9.19
CA VAL A 107 -6.55 17.33 8.54
C VAL A 107 -7.91 17.53 7.87
N MET A 108 -8.42 16.50 7.21
CA MET A 108 -9.71 16.57 6.49
C MET A 108 -10.92 16.47 7.44
N GLY A 109 -10.75 15.90 8.62
CA GLY A 109 -11.80 15.59 9.58
C GLY A 109 -12.39 14.19 9.37
N TYR A 110 -12.38 13.40 10.43
CA TYR A 110 -12.86 12.02 10.39
C TYR A 110 -14.35 11.94 10.02
N ASP A 111 -15.18 12.81 10.59
CA ASP A 111 -16.62 12.84 10.32
C ASP A 111 -16.92 13.17 8.85
N ILE A 112 -16.16 14.07 8.24
CA ILE A 112 -16.30 14.42 6.83
C ILE A 112 -15.88 13.21 5.95
N TYR A 113 -14.81 12.53 6.33
CA TYR A 113 -14.36 11.31 5.66
C TYR A 113 -15.43 10.20 5.70
N ILE A 114 -16.01 9.93 6.88
CA ILE A 114 -17.07 8.92 7.05
C ILE A 114 -18.33 9.30 6.28
N THR A 115 -18.73 10.58 6.33
CA THR A 115 -19.89 11.08 5.56
C THR A 115 -19.68 10.87 4.05
N GLY A 116 -18.47 11.13 3.54
CA GLY A 116 -18.14 10.89 2.16
C GLY A 116 -18.25 9.41 1.77
N LEU A 117 -17.77 8.50 2.62
CA LEU A 117 -17.90 7.04 2.39
C LEU A 117 -19.37 6.61 2.40
N ILE A 118 -20.18 7.08 3.34
CA ILE A 118 -21.62 6.80 3.40
C ILE A 118 -22.30 7.26 2.11
N GLY A 119 -22.00 8.48 1.66
CA GLY A 119 -22.53 8.98 0.39
C GLY A 119 -22.19 8.10 -0.82
N ARG A 120 -21.03 7.43 -0.82
CA ARG A 120 -20.68 6.43 -1.87
C ARG A 120 -21.52 5.16 -1.76
N ILE A 121 -21.79 4.69 -0.56
CA ILE A 121 -22.65 3.53 -0.34
C ILE A 121 -24.09 3.85 -0.75
N ASP A 122 -24.58 5.04 -0.43
CA ASP A 122 -25.91 5.50 -0.84
C ASP A 122 -26.05 5.58 -2.37
N GLN A 123 -25.02 6.08 -3.08
CA GLN A 123 -24.95 6.07 -4.54
C GLN A 123 -24.98 4.64 -5.12
N LEU A 124 -24.25 3.72 -4.48
CA LEU A 124 -24.25 2.32 -4.88
C LEU A 124 -25.64 1.70 -4.66
N GLN A 125 -26.25 1.91 -3.51
CA GLN A 125 -27.58 1.44 -3.17
C GLN A 125 -28.61 1.94 -4.19
N GLN A 126 -28.59 3.23 -4.54
CA GLN A 126 -29.49 3.80 -5.54
C GLN A 126 -29.31 3.12 -6.91
N MET A 127 -28.07 2.87 -7.32
CA MET A 127 -27.79 2.18 -8.59
C MET A 127 -28.35 0.75 -8.60
N TYR A 128 -28.33 0.02 -7.48
CA TYR A 128 -28.93 -1.31 -7.35
C TYR A 128 -30.46 -1.25 -7.41
N ILE A 129 -31.07 -0.22 -6.79
CA ILE A 129 -32.53 0.01 -6.88
C ILE A 129 -32.93 0.25 -8.34
N ASP A 130 -32.19 1.09 -9.07
CA ASP A 130 -32.44 1.41 -10.47
C ASP A 130 -32.30 0.17 -11.40
N MET A 131 -31.50 -0.82 -10.99
CA MET A 131 -31.35 -2.12 -11.65
C MET A 131 -32.47 -3.13 -11.26
N GLY A 132 -33.40 -2.77 -10.39
CA GLY A 132 -34.52 -3.62 -9.98
C GLY A 132 -34.16 -4.68 -8.93
N ILE A 133 -33.08 -4.53 -8.20
CA ILE A 133 -32.68 -5.44 -7.11
C ILE A 133 -33.61 -5.22 -5.91
N SER A 134 -33.99 -6.31 -5.24
CA SER A 134 -35.03 -6.26 -4.20
C SER A 134 -34.56 -5.54 -2.93
N ALA A 135 -35.52 -4.92 -2.21
CA ALA A 135 -35.25 -4.22 -0.96
C ALA A 135 -34.67 -5.15 0.15
N SER A 136 -34.93 -6.46 0.10
CA SER A 136 -34.37 -7.42 1.05
C SER A 136 -32.83 -7.54 0.93
N ASP A 137 -32.31 -7.36 -0.29
CA ASP A 137 -30.89 -7.46 -0.54
C ASP A 137 -30.15 -6.14 -0.17
N MET A 138 -30.92 -5.08 0.07
CA MET A 138 -30.43 -3.77 0.50
C MET A 138 -30.08 -3.69 2.00
N ALA A 139 -30.60 -4.61 2.83
CA ALA A 139 -30.34 -4.62 4.28
C ALA A 139 -28.83 -4.63 4.63
N ILE A 140 -27.99 -5.19 3.74
CA ILE A 140 -26.54 -5.17 3.89
C ILE A 140 -25.99 -3.73 3.85
N PHE A 141 -26.47 -2.90 2.93
CA PHE A 141 -26.01 -1.51 2.81
C PHE A 141 -26.39 -0.69 4.05
N ASP A 142 -27.62 -0.88 4.56
CA ASP A 142 -28.10 -0.20 5.78
C ASP A 142 -27.29 -0.63 7.00
N GLN A 143 -26.91 -1.91 7.07
CA GLN A 143 -26.02 -2.40 8.12
C GLN A 143 -24.62 -1.77 8.05
N TYR A 144 -24.01 -1.69 6.84
CA TYR A 144 -22.70 -1.07 6.66
C TYR A 144 -22.72 0.43 6.96
N THR A 145 -23.71 1.17 6.48
CA THR A 145 -23.84 2.60 6.78
C THR A 145 -24.01 2.86 8.27
N THR A 146 -24.80 2.02 8.94
CA THR A 146 -24.98 2.08 10.40
C THR A 146 -23.64 1.80 11.11
N GLN A 147 -22.90 0.78 10.73
CA GLN A 147 -21.61 0.50 11.31
C GLN A 147 -20.62 1.64 11.10
N LEU A 148 -20.56 2.23 9.92
CA LEU A 148 -19.69 3.38 9.64
C LEU A 148 -20.03 4.60 10.49
N ARG A 149 -21.31 4.89 10.72
CA ARG A 149 -21.74 6.05 11.55
C ARG A 149 -21.30 5.95 13.00
N TYR A 150 -21.22 4.74 13.54
CA TYR A 150 -20.81 4.48 14.93
C TYR A 150 -19.34 4.09 15.05
N MET A 151 -18.60 4.07 13.94
CA MET A 151 -17.19 3.70 13.93
C MET A 151 -16.35 4.84 14.50
N GLU A 152 -15.68 4.57 15.59
CA GLU A 152 -14.70 5.51 16.16
C GLU A 152 -13.45 5.60 15.27
N GLN A 153 -12.84 6.80 15.26
CA GLN A 153 -11.58 6.98 14.54
C GLN A 153 -10.51 6.04 15.12
N PRO A 154 -9.91 5.16 14.31
CA PRO A 154 -8.86 4.28 14.79
C PRO A 154 -7.65 5.11 15.26
N SER A 155 -7.01 4.67 16.34
CA SER A 155 -5.81 5.34 16.81
C SER A 155 -4.69 5.27 15.76
N MET A 156 -3.81 6.27 15.76
CA MET A 156 -2.63 6.28 14.87
C MET A 156 -1.84 4.98 14.94
N VAL A 157 -1.69 4.42 16.14
CA VAL A 157 -0.92 3.17 16.34
C VAL A 157 -1.58 2.01 15.60
N VAL A 158 -2.90 1.88 15.69
CA VAL A 158 -3.67 0.82 15.01
C VAL A 158 -3.55 0.98 13.49
N THR A 159 -3.72 2.20 12.99
CA THR A 159 -3.61 2.49 11.55
C THR A 159 -2.21 2.18 11.01
N VAL A 160 -1.17 2.67 11.69
CA VAL A 160 0.22 2.42 11.29
C VAL A 160 0.54 0.92 11.33
N PHE A 161 0.09 0.20 12.36
CA PHE A 161 0.36 -1.24 12.47
C PHE A 161 -0.38 -2.04 11.40
N SER A 162 -1.62 -1.68 11.07
CA SER A 162 -2.39 -2.27 9.98
C SER A 162 -1.68 -2.09 8.63
N GLN A 163 -1.26 -0.86 8.31
CA GLN A 163 -0.54 -0.58 7.07
C GLN A 163 0.82 -1.28 7.01
N LEU A 164 1.54 -1.35 8.12
CA LEU A 164 2.78 -2.12 8.21
C LEU A 164 2.57 -3.59 7.83
N GLN A 165 1.51 -4.23 8.33
CA GLN A 165 1.18 -5.62 8.00
C GLN A 165 0.83 -5.79 6.52
N VAL A 166 0.00 -4.90 5.96
CA VAL A 166 -0.38 -4.93 4.54
C VAL A 166 0.85 -4.82 3.65
N TYR A 167 1.73 -3.85 3.90
CA TYR A 167 2.92 -3.64 3.08
C TYR A 167 4.00 -4.72 3.31
N ALA A 168 4.08 -5.31 4.50
CA ALA A 168 4.92 -6.48 4.73
C ALA A 168 4.47 -7.66 3.85
N LEU A 169 3.17 -7.93 3.77
CA LEU A 169 2.60 -8.98 2.91
C LEU A 169 2.80 -8.66 1.42
N MET A 170 2.52 -7.41 1.00
CA MET A 170 2.75 -6.95 -0.38
C MET A 170 4.23 -7.08 -0.80
N GLY A 171 5.16 -6.86 0.12
CA GLY A 171 6.58 -7.03 -0.14
C GLY A 171 7.05 -8.48 -0.08
N CYS A 172 6.42 -9.31 0.73
CA CYS A 172 6.81 -10.71 0.94
C CYS A 172 6.70 -11.54 -0.36
N ILE A 173 5.53 -11.50 -1.01
CA ILE A 173 5.26 -12.32 -2.20
C ILE A 173 6.23 -12.02 -3.35
N PRO A 174 6.33 -10.79 -3.87
CA PRO A 174 7.31 -10.46 -4.90
C PRO A 174 8.75 -10.53 -4.38
N GLY A 175 8.96 -10.34 -3.08
CA GLY A 175 10.25 -10.38 -2.42
C GLY A 175 10.97 -11.71 -2.59
N PHE A 176 10.27 -12.83 -2.48
CA PHE A 176 10.84 -14.16 -2.73
C PHE A 176 11.40 -14.27 -4.16
N ILE A 177 10.67 -13.78 -5.14
CA ILE A 177 11.07 -13.82 -6.56
C ILE A 177 12.27 -12.88 -6.78
N ILE A 178 12.15 -11.61 -6.32
CA ILE A 178 13.17 -10.58 -6.50
C ILE A 178 14.49 -11.00 -5.84
N ALA A 179 14.45 -11.51 -4.61
CA ALA A 179 15.64 -12.00 -3.89
C ALA A 179 16.27 -13.21 -4.61
N SER A 180 15.46 -14.15 -5.09
CA SER A 180 15.92 -15.35 -5.81
C SER A 180 16.63 -14.96 -7.12
N VAL A 181 16.00 -14.12 -7.94
CA VAL A 181 16.58 -13.67 -9.22
C VAL A 181 17.90 -12.94 -9.00
N ASN A 182 17.94 -11.98 -8.05
CA ASN A 182 19.16 -11.22 -7.79
C ASN A 182 20.27 -12.08 -7.19
N SER A 183 19.97 -13.01 -6.28
CA SER A 183 20.98 -13.91 -5.70
C SER A 183 21.58 -14.85 -6.73
N ARG A 184 20.77 -15.41 -7.64
CA ARG A 184 21.25 -16.25 -8.75
C ARG A 184 22.14 -15.47 -9.72
N ARG A 185 21.75 -14.23 -10.05
CA ARG A 185 22.54 -13.35 -10.89
C ARG A 185 23.93 -13.07 -10.29
N LEU A 186 23.98 -12.76 -9.00
CA LEU A 186 25.25 -12.50 -8.29
C LEU A 186 26.15 -13.74 -8.27
N ARG A 187 25.61 -14.95 -8.10
CA ARG A 187 26.39 -16.20 -8.17
C ARG A 187 27.02 -16.40 -9.55
N ARG A 188 26.26 -16.15 -10.63
CA ARG A 188 26.78 -16.28 -12.01
C ARG A 188 27.93 -15.30 -12.28
N MET A 189 27.81 -14.05 -11.86
CA MET A 189 28.87 -13.03 -12.03
C MET A 189 30.17 -13.38 -11.27
N ARG A 190 30.07 -14.14 -10.15
CA ARG A 190 31.25 -14.63 -9.42
C ARG A 190 31.96 -15.79 -10.12
N GLN A 191 31.24 -16.64 -10.83
CA GLN A 191 31.82 -17.81 -11.54
C GLN A 191 32.53 -17.39 -12.83
N GLN A 192 32.32 -16.17 -13.30
CA GLN A 192 32.93 -15.61 -14.52
C GLN A 192 34.22 -14.79 -14.24
N LYS A 193 34.54 -14.55 -12.96
CA LYS A 193 35.82 -13.97 -12.52
C LYS A 193 36.79 -15.07 -12.06
#